data_6e4a434d7e62f31e47adbe461239580e
#
_entry.id   6e4a434d7e62f31e47adbe461239580e
#
_cell.length_a   1.000
_cell.length_b   1.000
_cell.length_c   1.000
_cell.angle_alpha   90.00
_cell.angle_beta   90.00
_cell.angle_gamma   90.00
#
_symmetry.space_group_name_H-M   'P 1'
#
loop_
_entity.id
_entity.type
_entity.pdbx_description
1 polymer ?
#
loop_
_entity_poly.entity_id
_entity_poly.type
_entity_poly.pdbx_seq_one_letter_code
_entity_poly.pdbx_strand_id
1 'polypeptide(L)'
;MGRKVLVGLLVLVALGTIAISQRHKILIPLITTGAQIPQLVDASPVPGGQPFGDENHFSIVQLDEKTFAIAEPYSWARNVNYLILGDRRALLFDAGVGHYDIRPVVESLTDLPVTFMPSHFHYDHTGQGNWTKIAIVDLPHIRERADGNLLQPTWGEHLGDGEGIELPTWDVT
;
A
#
# COMPACT_ATOMS: atom_id res chain seq x y z
N MET A 1 -32.27 -28.71 30.19
CA MET A 1 -32.04 -28.32 28.77
C MET A 1 -31.61 -29.55 28.01
N GLY A 2 -32.34 -29.97 26.98
CA GLY A 2 -32.06 -31.24 26.27
C GLY A 2 -30.73 -31.19 25.50
N ARG A 3 -30.02 -32.31 25.44
CA ARG A 3 -28.71 -32.45 24.77
C ARG A 3 -28.67 -31.82 23.35
N LYS A 4 -29.81 -31.93 22.61
CA LYS A 4 -29.95 -31.32 21.26
C LYS A 4 -29.92 -29.79 21.29
N VAL A 5 -30.53 -29.18 22.31
CA VAL A 5 -30.53 -27.70 22.48
C VAL A 5 -29.14 -27.20 22.84
N LEU A 6 -28.44 -27.94 23.71
CA LEU A 6 -27.05 -27.57 24.08
C LEU A 6 -26.12 -27.63 22.87
N VAL A 7 -26.19 -28.72 22.08
CA VAL A 7 -25.41 -28.86 20.86
C VAL A 7 -25.71 -27.73 19.86
N GLY A 8 -26.98 -27.39 19.64
CA GLY A 8 -27.36 -26.30 18.78
C GLY A 8 -26.79 -24.95 19.23
N LEU A 9 -26.81 -24.69 20.53
CA LEU A 9 -26.22 -23.46 21.10
C LEU A 9 -24.71 -23.40 20.89
N LEU A 10 -24.00 -24.52 21.15
CA LEU A 10 -22.55 -24.60 20.93
C LEU A 10 -22.16 -24.39 19.47
N VAL A 11 -22.93 -24.94 18.53
CA VAL A 11 -22.72 -24.72 17.09
C VAL A 11 -22.92 -23.25 16.73
N LEU A 12 -23.95 -22.60 17.23
CA LEU A 12 -24.20 -21.18 16.98
C LEU A 12 -23.08 -20.29 17.55
N VAL A 13 -22.62 -20.60 18.77
CA VAL A 13 -21.48 -19.88 19.37
C VAL A 13 -20.20 -20.06 18.55
N ALA A 14 -19.91 -21.30 18.11
CA ALA A 14 -18.75 -21.58 17.28
C ALA A 14 -18.82 -20.83 15.92
N LEU A 15 -19.96 -20.87 15.25
CA LEU A 15 -20.18 -20.13 14.01
C LEU A 15 -20.07 -18.61 14.20
N GLY A 16 -20.61 -18.09 15.29
CA GLY A 16 -20.47 -16.67 15.65
C GLY A 16 -19.01 -16.29 15.91
N THR A 17 -18.26 -17.13 16.62
CA THR A 17 -16.85 -16.91 16.88
C THR A 17 -16.03 -16.94 15.57
N ILE A 18 -16.31 -17.90 14.69
CA ILE A 18 -15.67 -17.98 13.36
C ILE A 18 -16.00 -16.72 12.53
N ALA A 19 -17.28 -16.33 12.49
CA ALA A 19 -17.69 -15.13 11.77
C ALA A 19 -17.00 -13.86 12.29
N ILE A 20 -16.87 -13.72 13.61
CA ILE A 20 -16.16 -12.60 14.22
C ILE A 20 -14.66 -12.65 13.93
N SER A 21 -14.03 -13.83 14.05
CA SER A 21 -12.60 -13.99 13.78
C SER A 21 -12.25 -13.81 12.29
N GLN A 22 -13.17 -14.16 11.40
CA GLN A 22 -13.01 -14.03 9.95
C GLN A 22 -13.77 -12.81 9.37
N ARG A 23 -14.23 -11.89 10.24
CA ARG A 23 -15.05 -10.74 9.81
C ARG A 23 -14.43 -9.94 8.65
N HIS A 24 -13.09 -9.84 8.62
CA HIS A 24 -12.38 -9.14 7.54
C HIS A 24 -12.53 -9.88 6.20
N LYS A 25 -12.40 -11.21 6.20
CA LYS A 25 -12.55 -12.04 5.00
C LYS A 25 -13.99 -12.09 4.48
N ILE A 26 -14.97 -11.72 5.30
CA ILE A 26 -16.40 -11.71 4.95
C ILE A 26 -16.85 -10.29 4.64
N LEU A 27 -16.53 -9.32 5.51
CA LEU A 27 -17.02 -7.94 5.39
C LEU A 27 -16.31 -7.17 4.30
N ILE A 28 -14.99 -7.37 4.13
CA ILE A 28 -14.24 -6.64 3.11
C ILE A 28 -14.74 -7.00 1.71
N PRO A 29 -14.82 -8.26 1.28
CA PRO A 29 -15.40 -8.59 -0.01
C PRO A 29 -16.85 -8.12 -0.16
N LEU A 30 -17.65 -8.13 0.91
CA LEU A 30 -19.03 -7.69 0.87
C LEU A 30 -19.15 -6.16 0.67
N ILE A 31 -18.26 -5.39 1.31
CA ILE A 31 -18.22 -3.93 1.19
C ILE A 31 -17.58 -3.53 -0.13
N THR A 32 -16.57 -4.27 -0.58
CA THR A 32 -15.88 -4.02 -1.84
C THR A 32 -16.55 -4.68 -3.04
N THR A 33 -17.55 -5.56 -2.83
CA THR A 33 -18.35 -6.12 -3.93
C THR A 33 -19.07 -5.01 -4.67
N GLY A 34 -18.59 -4.68 -5.88
CA GLY A 34 -19.06 -3.55 -6.68
C GLY A 34 -18.22 -2.26 -6.49
N ALA A 35 -17.34 -2.17 -5.50
CA ALA A 35 -16.23 -1.25 -5.58
C ALA A 35 -15.28 -1.83 -6.61
N GLN A 36 -15.28 -1.27 -7.80
CA GLN A 36 -14.26 -1.61 -8.77
C GLN A 36 -12.93 -1.18 -8.14
N ILE A 37 -11.94 -2.07 -8.17
CA ILE A 37 -10.52 -1.71 -7.98
C ILE A 37 -10.33 -0.41 -8.74
N PRO A 38 -9.62 0.58 -8.17
CA PRO A 38 -9.52 1.90 -8.77
C PRO A 38 -9.21 1.75 -10.25
N GLN A 39 -10.19 2.02 -11.08
CA GLN A 39 -10.01 1.90 -12.52
C GLN A 39 -8.98 2.93 -12.92
N LEU A 40 -8.12 2.52 -13.84
CA LEU A 40 -7.33 3.51 -14.56
C LEU A 40 -8.31 4.50 -15.17
N VAL A 41 -8.10 5.77 -14.87
CA VAL A 41 -8.88 6.88 -15.41
C VAL A 41 -8.18 7.47 -16.63
N ASP A 42 -8.87 8.31 -17.39
CA ASP A 42 -8.22 9.07 -18.45
C ASP A 42 -7.04 9.87 -17.88
N ALA A 43 -5.90 9.80 -18.55
CA ALA A 43 -4.68 10.46 -18.09
C ALA A 43 -4.91 11.95 -17.90
N SER A 44 -4.51 12.44 -16.73
CA SER A 44 -4.38 13.89 -16.53
C SER A 44 -2.98 14.31 -16.90
N PRO A 45 -2.82 15.27 -17.83
CA PRO A 45 -1.51 15.79 -18.17
C PRO A 45 -0.78 16.29 -16.92
N VAL A 46 0.48 15.93 -16.77
CA VAL A 46 1.36 16.45 -15.71
C VAL A 46 2.23 17.54 -16.33
N PRO A 47 2.05 18.81 -15.99
CA PRO A 47 2.84 19.89 -16.56
C PRO A 47 4.34 19.67 -16.35
N GLY A 48 5.10 19.70 -17.44
CA GLY A 48 6.56 19.47 -17.42
C GLY A 48 6.98 18.01 -17.21
N GLY A 49 6.00 17.08 -17.09
CA GLY A 49 6.27 15.67 -16.86
C GLY A 49 6.79 14.96 -18.10
N GLN A 50 7.79 14.11 -17.90
CA GLN A 50 8.29 13.20 -18.92
C GLN A 50 7.64 11.83 -18.69
N PRO A 51 6.97 11.28 -19.72
CA PRO A 51 6.33 9.96 -19.59
C PRO A 51 7.39 8.87 -19.41
N PHE A 52 7.04 7.84 -18.62
CA PHE A 52 7.88 6.68 -18.36
C PHE A 52 7.06 5.39 -18.33
N GLY A 53 7.68 4.31 -18.77
CA GLY A 53 7.11 2.95 -18.78
C GLY A 53 6.23 2.69 -20.00
N ASP A 54 5.83 1.41 -20.13
CA ASP A 54 4.87 1.00 -21.13
C ASP A 54 3.56 1.76 -20.90
N GLU A 55 2.95 2.26 -21.96
CA GLU A 55 1.71 3.04 -21.90
C GLU A 55 1.79 4.34 -21.09
N ASN A 56 3.00 4.80 -20.73
CA ASN A 56 3.23 6.06 -20.00
C ASN A 56 2.55 6.13 -18.62
N HIS A 57 2.57 5.02 -17.87
CA HIS A 57 1.92 4.94 -16.57
C HIS A 57 2.45 5.91 -15.52
N PHE A 58 3.71 6.31 -15.67
CA PHE A 58 4.33 7.30 -14.81
C PHE A 58 4.67 8.55 -15.59
N SER A 59 4.72 9.67 -14.88
CA SER A 59 5.18 10.95 -15.40
C SER A 59 6.17 11.55 -14.42
N ILE A 60 7.41 11.78 -14.88
CA ILE A 60 8.52 12.23 -14.05
C ILE A 60 8.72 13.72 -14.24
N VAL A 61 8.75 14.47 -13.15
CA VAL A 61 9.11 15.89 -13.12
C VAL A 61 10.35 16.03 -12.23
N GLN A 62 11.44 16.52 -12.78
CA GLN A 62 12.60 16.90 -11.98
C GLN A 62 12.31 18.28 -11.34
N LEU A 63 12.25 18.31 -10.00
CA LEU A 63 11.96 19.53 -9.24
C LEU A 63 13.21 20.35 -8.97
N ASP A 64 14.31 19.67 -8.69
CA ASP A 64 15.64 20.24 -8.52
C ASP A 64 16.72 19.18 -8.85
N GLU A 65 18.01 19.50 -8.60
CA GLU A 65 19.11 18.60 -8.92
C GLU A 65 19.05 17.22 -8.23
N LYS A 66 18.32 17.11 -7.12
CA LYS A 66 18.27 15.93 -6.26
C LYS A 66 16.86 15.40 -6.02
N THR A 67 15.82 16.06 -6.56
CA THR A 67 14.44 15.73 -6.23
C THR A 67 13.61 15.50 -7.49
N PHE A 68 12.97 14.34 -7.57
CA PHE A 68 12.07 13.95 -8.63
C PHE A 68 10.67 13.70 -8.07
N ALA A 69 9.65 14.26 -8.72
CA ALA A 69 8.25 13.89 -8.52
C ALA A 69 7.87 12.83 -9.57
N ILE A 70 7.33 11.71 -9.11
CA ILE A 70 6.90 10.58 -9.94
C ILE A 70 5.39 10.48 -9.79
N ALA A 71 4.67 11.00 -10.75
CA ALA A 71 3.21 11.03 -10.75
C ALA A 71 2.63 9.80 -11.46
N GLU A 72 1.44 9.40 -11.03
CA GLU A 72 0.64 8.33 -11.63
C GLU A 72 -0.60 8.92 -12.33
N PRO A 73 -0.46 9.45 -13.56
CA PRO A 73 -1.49 10.22 -14.25
C PRO A 73 -2.77 9.43 -14.55
N TYR A 74 -2.68 8.10 -14.65
CA TYR A 74 -3.82 7.22 -14.90
C TYR A 74 -4.47 6.68 -13.63
N SER A 75 -3.82 6.84 -12.47
CA SER A 75 -4.43 6.44 -11.19
C SER A 75 -5.58 7.38 -10.84
N TRP A 76 -6.69 6.83 -10.36
CA TRP A 76 -7.81 7.64 -9.84
C TRP A 76 -7.39 8.54 -8.67
N ALA A 77 -6.46 8.05 -7.85
CA ALA A 77 -5.91 8.78 -6.70
C ALA A 77 -4.92 9.88 -7.14
N ARG A 78 -4.38 9.78 -8.37
CA ARG A 78 -3.40 10.73 -8.93
C ARG A 78 -2.23 10.96 -8.00
N ASN A 79 -1.71 9.89 -7.41
CA ASN A 79 -0.62 9.96 -6.46
C ASN A 79 0.62 10.57 -7.09
N VAL A 80 1.37 11.26 -6.26
CA VAL A 80 2.70 11.77 -6.61
C VAL A 80 3.67 11.26 -5.54
N ASN A 81 4.62 10.47 -6.00
CA ASN A 81 5.68 9.90 -5.19
C ASN A 81 6.95 10.73 -5.36
N TYR A 82 7.83 10.77 -4.38
CA TYR A 82 9.04 11.57 -4.47
C TYR A 82 10.29 10.72 -4.33
N LEU A 83 11.22 10.85 -5.27
CA LEU A 83 12.56 10.31 -5.14
C LEU A 83 13.51 11.45 -4.78
N ILE A 84 14.19 11.33 -3.63
CA ILE A 84 15.10 12.32 -3.09
C ILE A 84 16.50 11.71 -3.02
N LEU A 85 17.43 12.28 -3.78
CA LEU A 85 18.80 11.80 -3.87
C LEU A 85 19.68 12.42 -2.79
N GLY A 86 20.27 11.59 -1.95
CA GLY A 86 21.35 12.00 -1.06
C GLY A 86 22.73 11.73 -1.68
N ASP A 87 23.76 11.87 -0.89
CA ASP A 87 25.15 11.65 -1.38
C ASP A 87 25.52 10.16 -1.41
N ARG A 88 24.87 9.29 -0.64
CA ARG A 88 25.19 7.87 -0.49
C ARG A 88 23.99 6.94 -0.63
N ARG A 89 22.79 7.47 -0.57
CA ARG A 89 21.51 6.73 -0.68
C ARG A 89 20.43 7.67 -1.16
N ALA A 90 19.36 7.10 -1.68
CA ALA A 90 18.16 7.82 -2.04
C ALA A 90 17.00 7.41 -1.11
N LEU A 91 16.02 8.30 -1.00
CA LEU A 91 14.76 8.07 -0.32
C LEU A 91 13.64 8.06 -1.36
N LEU A 92 12.89 6.97 -1.45
CA LEU A 92 11.59 6.97 -2.10
C LEU A 92 10.52 7.24 -1.04
N PHE A 93 9.85 8.36 -1.17
CA PHE A 93 8.74 8.79 -0.31
C PHE A 93 7.43 8.53 -1.02
N ASP A 94 6.66 7.57 -0.51
CA ASP A 94 5.51 6.91 -1.14
C ASP A 94 5.88 6.07 -2.38
N ALA A 95 5.05 5.08 -2.67
CA ALA A 95 5.26 4.14 -3.78
C ALA A 95 4.00 3.96 -4.65
N GLY A 96 3.02 4.84 -4.47
CA GLY A 96 1.80 4.89 -5.26
C GLY A 96 0.82 3.76 -5.00
N VAL A 97 -0.14 3.64 -5.92
CA VAL A 97 -1.23 2.67 -5.86
C VAL A 97 -0.76 1.23 -6.11
N GLY A 98 0.40 1.05 -6.77
CA GLY A 98 0.98 -0.27 -7.03
C GLY A 98 0.36 -1.02 -8.21
N HIS A 99 -0.45 -0.38 -9.06
CA HIS A 99 -0.89 -0.99 -10.32
C HIS A 99 0.29 -1.30 -11.23
N TYR A 100 1.29 -0.44 -11.20
CA TYR A 100 2.55 -0.61 -11.91
C TYR A 100 3.70 -0.49 -10.92
N ASP A 101 4.71 -1.30 -11.13
CA ASP A 101 5.89 -1.29 -10.28
C ASP A 101 6.69 0.00 -10.51
N ILE A 102 6.85 0.81 -9.46
CA ILE A 102 7.61 2.06 -9.49
C ILE A 102 9.14 1.83 -9.50
N ARG A 103 9.61 0.62 -9.15
CA ARG A 103 11.06 0.33 -9.05
C ARG A 103 11.81 0.59 -10.35
N PRO A 104 11.34 0.20 -11.54
CA PRO A 104 12.02 0.52 -12.79
C PRO A 104 12.17 2.03 -13.03
N VAL A 105 11.20 2.83 -12.59
CA VAL A 105 11.31 4.31 -12.65
C VAL A 105 12.44 4.79 -11.76
N VAL A 106 12.44 4.33 -10.51
CA VAL A 106 13.46 4.70 -9.51
C VAL A 106 14.85 4.29 -9.98
N GLU A 107 15.01 3.07 -10.48
CA GLU A 107 16.27 2.53 -11.00
C GLU A 107 16.78 3.28 -12.24
N SER A 108 15.88 3.88 -13.03
CA SER A 108 16.28 4.70 -14.18
C SER A 108 16.83 6.07 -13.76
N LEU A 109 16.52 6.51 -12.54
CA LEU A 109 16.88 7.84 -12.03
C LEU A 109 18.11 7.83 -11.12
N THR A 110 18.47 6.66 -10.55
CA THR A 110 19.60 6.57 -9.62
C THR A 110 20.14 5.14 -9.46
N ASP A 111 21.46 5.02 -9.32
CA ASP A 111 22.14 3.78 -8.91
C ASP A 111 22.35 3.71 -7.39
N LEU A 112 21.90 4.71 -6.63
CA LEU A 112 22.06 4.74 -5.18
C LEU A 112 21.17 3.70 -4.50
N PRO A 113 21.61 3.11 -3.38
CA PRO A 113 20.72 2.31 -2.55
C PRO A 113 19.49 3.10 -2.12
N VAL A 114 18.30 2.59 -2.42
CA VAL A 114 17.02 3.27 -2.14
C VAL A 114 16.43 2.76 -0.82
N THR A 115 16.05 3.70 0.02
CA THR A 115 15.22 3.45 1.20
C THR A 115 13.79 3.88 0.87
N PHE A 116 12.83 2.99 1.04
CA PHE A 116 11.42 3.31 0.88
C PHE A 116 10.82 3.74 2.23
N MET A 117 10.08 4.83 2.25
CA MET A 117 9.37 5.35 3.42
C MET A 117 7.98 5.82 2.99
N PRO A 118 6.91 5.12 3.39
CA PRO A 118 5.57 5.60 3.16
C PRO A 118 5.23 6.76 4.10
N SER A 119 4.48 7.74 3.60
CA SER A 119 3.94 8.83 4.42
C SER A 119 2.95 8.32 5.46
N HIS A 120 2.20 7.29 5.09
CA HIS A 120 1.29 6.53 5.94
C HIS A 120 1.00 5.16 5.29
N PHE A 121 0.23 4.30 5.96
CA PHE A 121 0.13 2.89 5.56
C PHE A 121 -1.09 2.57 4.70
N HIS A 122 -1.73 3.55 4.08
CA HIS A 122 -2.77 3.27 3.08
C HIS A 122 -2.15 2.62 1.84
N TYR A 123 -2.91 1.72 1.23
CA TYR A 123 -2.46 0.91 0.09
C TYR A 123 -1.93 1.75 -1.08
N ASP A 124 -2.54 2.92 -1.30
CA ASP A 124 -2.19 3.84 -2.38
C ASP A 124 -0.91 4.67 -2.12
N HIS A 125 -0.26 4.43 -0.99
CA HIS A 125 1.05 5.00 -0.64
C HIS A 125 2.13 3.93 -0.44
N THR A 126 1.71 2.66 -0.30
CA THR A 126 2.62 1.55 0.00
C THR A 126 2.94 0.66 -1.21
N GLY A 127 2.42 1.00 -2.39
CA GLY A 127 2.66 0.22 -3.61
C GLY A 127 2.15 -1.21 -3.48
N GLN A 128 1.01 -1.44 -2.81
CA GLN A 128 0.39 -2.74 -2.57
C GLN A 128 1.32 -3.76 -1.88
N GLY A 129 2.23 -3.30 -1.02
CA GLY A 129 3.12 -4.21 -0.28
C GLY A 129 4.25 -4.81 -1.13
N ASN A 130 4.53 -4.27 -2.32
CA ASN A 130 5.66 -4.69 -3.15
C ASN A 130 7.04 -4.47 -2.50
N TRP A 131 7.07 -3.77 -1.37
CA TRP A 131 8.25 -3.51 -0.58
C TRP A 131 8.24 -4.38 0.68
N THR A 132 9.36 -5.08 0.92
CA THR A 132 9.52 -5.91 2.12
C THR A 132 10.23 -5.19 3.26
N LYS A 133 10.96 -4.12 2.94
CA LYS A 133 11.64 -3.25 3.91
C LYS A 133 11.17 -1.83 3.75
N ILE A 134 10.79 -1.20 4.85
CA ILE A 134 10.36 0.19 4.89
C ILE A 134 11.07 0.95 6.02
N ALA A 135 11.34 2.22 5.79
CA ALA A 135 11.63 3.14 6.87
C ALA A 135 10.32 3.68 7.43
N ILE A 136 10.28 3.95 8.71
CA ILE A 136 9.13 4.56 9.38
C ILE A 136 9.57 5.79 10.15
N VAL A 137 8.64 6.72 10.34
CA VAL A 137 8.85 7.80 11.29
C VAL A 137 8.84 7.22 12.70
N ASP A 138 9.87 7.53 13.49
CA ASP A 138 10.04 7.01 14.85
C ASP A 138 9.05 7.66 15.83
N LEU A 139 7.80 7.27 15.72
CA LEU A 139 6.72 7.70 16.59
C LEU A 139 6.31 6.57 17.54
N PRO A 140 6.10 6.85 18.85
CA PRO A 140 5.74 5.81 19.82
C PRO A 140 4.57 4.94 19.39
N HIS A 141 3.48 5.53 18.91
CA HIS A 141 2.28 4.80 18.48
C HIS A 141 2.49 3.92 17.23
N ILE A 142 3.52 4.18 16.44
CA ILE A 142 3.90 3.31 15.31
C ILE A 142 4.78 2.17 15.82
N ARG A 143 5.76 2.47 16.67
CA ARG A 143 6.63 1.46 17.27
C ARG A 143 5.87 0.44 18.14
N GLU A 144 4.89 0.88 18.88
CA GLU A 144 4.05 0.01 19.71
C GLU A 144 3.26 -1.04 18.90
N ARG A 145 3.08 -0.80 17.60
CA ARG A 145 2.41 -1.71 16.66
C ARG A 145 3.33 -2.79 16.10
N ALA A 146 4.64 -2.56 16.14
CA ALA A 146 5.60 -3.50 15.60
C ALA A 146 5.85 -4.66 16.57
N ASP A 147 5.89 -5.88 16.05
CA ASP A 147 6.35 -7.07 16.76
C ASP A 147 7.83 -7.28 16.39
N GLY A 148 8.73 -6.86 17.28
CA GLY A 148 10.15 -6.75 16.96
C GLY A 148 10.38 -5.74 15.82
N ASN A 149 10.90 -6.22 14.70
CA ASN A 149 11.09 -5.40 13.48
C ASN A 149 9.93 -5.55 12.47
N LEU A 150 8.90 -6.31 12.78
CA LEU A 150 7.81 -6.58 11.84
C LEU A 150 6.63 -5.67 12.11
N LEU A 151 6.17 -4.98 11.08
CA LEU A 151 5.00 -4.11 11.11
C LEU A 151 3.99 -4.56 10.07
N GLN A 152 2.73 -4.60 10.46
CA GLN A 152 1.61 -4.77 9.54
C GLN A 152 0.70 -3.55 9.58
N PRO A 153 0.12 -3.14 8.43
CA PRO A 153 -0.95 -2.16 8.44
C PRO A 153 -2.19 -2.74 9.13
N THR A 154 -3.07 -1.88 9.57
CA THR A 154 -4.42 -2.29 9.94
C THR A 154 -5.25 -2.56 8.69
N TRP A 155 -6.33 -3.34 8.84
CA TRP A 155 -7.28 -3.55 7.74
C TRP A 155 -7.89 -2.24 7.22
N GLY A 156 -8.08 -1.24 8.08
CA GLY A 156 -8.59 0.06 7.67
C GLY A 156 -7.60 0.86 6.83
N GLU A 157 -6.31 0.65 7.04
CA GLU A 157 -5.24 1.28 6.25
C GLU A 157 -5.05 0.58 4.90
N HIS A 158 -5.29 -0.73 4.84
CA HIS A 158 -5.04 -1.54 3.64
C HIS A 158 -6.32 -1.87 2.87
N LEU A 159 -7.42 -1.19 3.15
CA LEU A 159 -8.65 -1.32 2.37
C LEU A 159 -8.44 -0.74 0.98
N GLY A 160 -8.54 -1.54 -0.06
CA GLY A 160 -8.66 -1.02 -1.41
C GLY A 160 -8.05 -1.82 -2.55
N ASP A 161 -7.19 -2.79 -2.31
CA ASP A 161 -6.59 -3.51 -3.43
C ASP A 161 -7.45 -4.67 -3.97
N GLY A 162 -8.58 -4.97 -3.36
CA GLY A 162 -9.56 -5.93 -3.88
C GLY A 162 -9.08 -7.37 -4.10
N GLU A 163 -7.78 -7.60 -4.20
CA GLU A 163 -7.19 -8.90 -4.49
C GLU A 163 -6.51 -9.54 -3.26
N GLY A 164 -6.13 -8.76 -2.28
CA GLY A 164 -5.37 -9.23 -1.13
C GLY A 164 -6.22 -9.47 0.12
N ILE A 165 -6.42 -10.73 0.48
CA ILE A 165 -6.94 -11.10 1.80
C ILE A 165 -5.83 -11.10 2.86
N GLU A 166 -4.59 -10.93 2.45
CA GLU A 166 -3.42 -10.92 3.31
C GLU A 166 -2.85 -9.51 3.44
N LEU A 167 -2.65 -9.08 4.68
CA LEU A 167 -1.96 -7.82 4.94
C LEU A 167 -0.46 -7.99 4.66
N PRO A 168 0.18 -7.02 4.00
CA PRO A 168 1.62 -7.04 3.86
C PRO A 168 2.30 -7.02 5.24
N THR A 169 3.47 -7.61 5.33
CA THR A 169 4.33 -7.54 6.51
C THR A 169 5.65 -6.91 6.10
N TRP A 170 6.01 -5.83 6.75
CA TRP A 170 7.22 -5.10 6.48
C TRP A 170 8.27 -5.28 7.58
N ASP A 171 9.53 -5.39 7.19
CA ASP A 171 10.69 -5.22 8.07
C ASP A 171 10.97 -3.70 8.19
N VAL A 172 10.77 -3.17 9.39
CA VAL A 172 10.94 -1.73 9.66
C VAL A 172 12.35 -1.43 10.19
N THR A 173 12.98 -0.42 9.61
CA THR A 173 14.31 0.07 9.97
C THR A 173 14.29 1.51 10.45
#